data_22b4b6b3a631b91cfe88caf45a9661c4
#
_entry.id   22b4b6b3a631b91cfe88caf45a9661c4
#
_cell.length_a   1.000
_cell.length_b   1.000
_cell.length_c   1.000
_cell.angle_alpha   90.00
_cell.angle_beta   90.00
_cell.angle_gamma   90.00
#
_symmetry.space_group_name_H-M   'P 1'
#
loop_
_entity.id
_entity.type
_entity.pdbx_description
1 polymer ?
#
loop_
_entity_poly.entity_id
_entity_poly.type
_entity_poly.pdbx_seq_one_letter_code
_entity_poly.pdbx_strand_id
1 'polypeptide(L)'
;MEKRKRMSDEEIEAFAQTEKIGIVATVDPRDSVHITLLTSILARNEDELVIGEFSRGASKEHMKINQKIGFFIMSISRKFWRGKASWHERKTQGEEYDAFSSTPLFNGMLRVSAVHYLGLEEISGPEYLPRVKIFLAYLITAFHRRLIPGKKKEEVLRPFIVQMINRLSSLSFLSYIDADGF
;
A
#
# COMPACT_ATOMS: atom_id res chain seq x y z
N MET A 1 -13.59 13.01 -5.32
CA MET A 1 -13.05 11.73 -5.78
C MET A 1 -14.14 10.70 -5.60
N GLU A 2 -14.51 10.01 -6.68
CA GLU A 2 -15.58 9.02 -6.62
C GLU A 2 -15.08 7.75 -5.92
N LYS A 3 -15.80 7.33 -4.90
CA LYS A 3 -15.56 6.08 -4.16
C LYS A 3 -16.48 5.02 -4.75
N ARG A 4 -15.93 3.87 -5.05
CA ARG A 4 -16.64 2.73 -5.65
C ARG A 4 -16.40 1.49 -4.83
N LYS A 5 -17.30 0.51 -4.92
CA LYS A 5 -17.21 -0.78 -4.24
C LYS A 5 -16.79 -1.92 -5.18
N ARG A 6 -16.54 -1.60 -6.44
CA ARG A 6 -16.12 -2.57 -7.46
C ARG A 6 -15.00 -2.00 -8.31
N MET A 7 -14.09 -2.84 -8.69
CA MET A 7 -13.04 -2.55 -9.65
C MET A 7 -13.57 -2.67 -11.09
N SER A 8 -13.06 -1.84 -11.97
CA SER A 8 -13.26 -1.98 -13.42
C SER A 8 -12.29 -3.01 -13.99
N ASP A 9 -12.54 -3.47 -15.23
CA ASP A 9 -11.64 -4.38 -15.94
C ASP A 9 -10.24 -3.78 -16.10
N GLU A 10 -10.12 -2.46 -16.35
CA GLU A 10 -8.84 -1.75 -16.42
C GLU A 10 -8.06 -1.84 -15.08
N GLU A 11 -8.76 -1.77 -13.96
CA GLU A 11 -8.16 -1.87 -12.64
C GLU A 11 -7.72 -3.30 -12.31
N ILE A 12 -8.55 -4.27 -12.66
CA ILE A 12 -8.20 -5.69 -12.50
C ILE A 12 -6.93 -6.01 -13.30
N GLU A 13 -6.86 -5.57 -14.56
CA GLU A 13 -5.68 -5.73 -15.40
C GLU A 13 -4.45 -5.00 -14.83
N ALA A 14 -4.62 -3.75 -14.39
CA ALA A 14 -3.53 -2.98 -13.78
C ALA A 14 -3.00 -3.61 -12.49
N PHE A 15 -3.88 -4.23 -11.69
CA PHE A 15 -3.49 -4.91 -10.46
C PHE A 15 -2.88 -6.29 -10.70
N ALA A 16 -3.17 -6.92 -11.82
CA ALA A 16 -2.54 -8.18 -12.24
C ALA A 16 -1.06 -8.01 -12.62
N GLN A 17 -0.61 -6.79 -12.98
CA GLN A 17 0.78 -6.54 -13.33
C GLN A 17 1.73 -6.90 -12.18
N THR A 18 2.81 -7.61 -12.49
CA THR A 18 3.84 -8.00 -11.51
C THR A 18 4.70 -6.82 -11.06
N GLU A 19 4.95 -5.88 -11.97
CA GLU A 19 5.77 -4.70 -11.73
C GLU A 19 4.90 -3.52 -11.27
N LYS A 20 4.70 -3.42 -9.96
CA LYS A 20 3.93 -2.35 -9.32
C LYS A 20 4.41 -2.10 -7.91
N ILE A 21 4.02 -0.98 -7.34
CA ILE A 21 4.15 -0.72 -5.91
C ILE A 21 2.81 -1.06 -5.26
N GLY A 22 2.80 -2.07 -4.40
CA GLY A 22 1.68 -2.39 -3.55
C GLY A 22 2.04 -2.06 -2.10
N ILE A 23 1.16 -1.37 -1.40
CA ILE A 23 1.30 -1.04 0.01
C ILE A 23 0.02 -1.45 0.72
N VAL A 24 0.18 -2.08 1.87
CA VAL A 24 -0.92 -2.48 2.74
C VAL A 24 -0.70 -1.87 4.12
N ALA A 25 -1.74 -1.26 4.65
CA ALA A 25 -1.79 -0.73 6.00
C ALA A 25 -2.71 -1.61 6.84
N THR A 26 -2.24 -2.01 8.00
CA THR A 26 -2.97 -2.82 8.99
C THR A 26 -2.87 -2.15 10.36
N VAL A 27 -3.79 -2.46 11.26
CA VAL A 27 -3.80 -1.93 12.62
C VAL A 27 -3.41 -3.03 13.59
N ASP A 28 -2.46 -2.74 14.47
CA ASP A 28 -2.02 -3.65 15.52
C ASP A 28 -3.03 -3.66 16.71
N PRO A 29 -2.91 -4.60 17.67
CA PRO A 29 -3.78 -4.65 18.83
C PRO A 29 -3.71 -3.43 19.78
N ARG A 30 -2.77 -2.51 19.56
CA ARG A 30 -2.60 -1.27 20.33
C ARG A 30 -3.04 -0.04 19.54
N ASP A 31 -3.86 -0.24 18.49
CA ASP A 31 -4.34 0.80 17.58
C ASP A 31 -3.22 1.57 16.87
N SER A 32 -2.07 0.93 16.66
CA SER A 32 -0.98 1.51 15.89
C SER A 32 -1.02 1.04 14.44
N VAL A 33 -0.83 1.97 13.51
CA VAL A 33 -0.80 1.64 12.07
C VAL A 33 0.53 1.03 11.70
N HIS A 34 0.47 -0.10 10.99
CA HIS A 34 1.62 -0.77 10.40
C HIS A 34 1.52 -0.77 8.89
N ILE A 35 2.55 -0.26 8.21
CA ILE A 35 2.61 -0.19 6.74
C ILE A 35 3.60 -1.21 6.23
N THR A 36 3.18 -1.99 5.22
CA THR A 36 4.02 -3.00 4.57
C THR A 36 4.00 -2.82 3.06
N LEU A 37 5.18 -2.88 2.44
CA LEU A 37 5.31 -2.99 0.99
C LEU A 37 5.02 -4.43 0.57
N LEU A 38 4.01 -4.62 -0.28
CA LEU A 38 3.53 -5.91 -0.77
C LEU A 38 3.24 -5.85 -2.27
N THR A 39 4.18 -6.28 -3.09
CA THR A 39 3.99 -6.35 -4.54
C THR A 39 3.05 -7.50 -4.95
N SER A 40 2.82 -8.45 -4.05
CA SER A 40 1.95 -9.62 -4.25
C SER A 40 0.46 -9.36 -4.02
N ILE A 41 0.02 -8.10 -3.96
CA ILE A 41 -1.40 -7.77 -3.95
C ILE A 41 -1.93 -7.77 -5.39
N LEU A 42 -2.96 -8.57 -5.67
CA LEU A 42 -3.59 -8.72 -6.99
C LEU A 42 -5.11 -8.55 -6.86
N ALA A 43 -5.79 -8.16 -7.94
CA ALA A 43 -7.22 -8.32 -8.05
C ALA A 43 -7.55 -9.76 -8.45
N ARG A 44 -8.46 -10.39 -7.73
CA ARG A 44 -9.04 -11.68 -8.09
C ARG A 44 -10.20 -11.52 -9.07
N ASN A 45 -11.07 -10.57 -8.74
CA ASN A 45 -12.25 -10.18 -9.50
C ASN A 45 -12.62 -8.72 -9.18
N GLU A 46 -13.83 -8.29 -9.51
CA GLU A 46 -14.29 -6.90 -9.34
C GLU A 46 -14.44 -6.45 -7.88
N ASP A 47 -14.61 -7.36 -6.93
CA ASP A 47 -14.89 -7.06 -5.52
C ASP A 47 -13.94 -7.77 -4.54
N GLU A 48 -12.91 -8.45 -5.03
CA GLU A 48 -11.99 -9.20 -4.19
C GLU A 48 -10.53 -9.01 -4.59
N LEU A 49 -9.69 -8.80 -3.59
CA LEU A 49 -8.24 -8.75 -3.71
C LEU A 49 -7.62 -9.99 -3.06
N VAL A 50 -6.44 -10.39 -3.55
CA VAL A 50 -5.65 -11.46 -2.95
C VAL A 50 -4.22 -11.01 -2.68
N ILE A 51 -3.63 -11.53 -1.62
CA ILE A 51 -2.24 -11.26 -1.23
C ILE A 51 -1.49 -12.58 -1.04
N GLY A 52 -0.42 -12.79 -1.78
CA GLY A 52 0.48 -13.92 -1.57
C GLY A 52 1.33 -13.73 -0.30
N GLU A 53 1.36 -14.75 0.56
CA GLU A 53 2.19 -14.81 1.76
C GLU A 53 3.49 -15.56 1.46
N PHE A 54 4.62 -14.85 1.39
CA PHE A 54 5.97 -15.41 1.14
C PHE A 54 6.84 -15.46 2.40
N SER A 55 6.50 -14.68 3.40
CA SER A 55 7.22 -14.64 4.67
C SER A 55 6.24 -14.34 5.81
N ARG A 56 6.57 -14.79 6.99
CA ARG A 56 5.86 -14.37 8.21
C ARG A 56 6.15 -12.89 8.45
N GLY A 57 5.10 -12.10 8.71
CA GLY A 57 5.22 -10.67 8.95
C GLY A 57 4.08 -10.15 9.81
N ALA A 58 4.32 -9.04 10.53
CA ALA A 58 3.37 -8.46 11.46
C ALA A 58 1.99 -8.15 10.83
N SER A 59 1.96 -7.63 9.59
CA SER A 59 0.71 -7.33 8.89
C SER A 59 -0.25 -8.51 8.82
N LYS A 60 0.26 -9.73 8.62
CA LYS A 60 -0.57 -10.92 8.49
C LYS A 60 -1.17 -11.38 9.81
N GLU A 61 -0.46 -11.15 10.91
CA GLU A 61 -1.02 -11.38 12.24
C GLU A 61 -2.03 -10.28 12.61
N HIS A 62 -1.76 -9.03 12.23
CA HIS A 62 -2.69 -7.92 12.44
C HIS A 62 -4.01 -8.14 11.70
N MET A 63 -3.97 -8.60 10.43
CA MET A 63 -5.18 -8.91 9.64
C MET A 63 -6.11 -9.91 10.32
N LYS A 64 -5.59 -10.86 11.09
CA LYS A 64 -6.39 -11.86 11.82
C LYS A 64 -7.12 -11.25 13.02
N ILE A 65 -6.55 -10.19 13.60
CA ILE A 65 -7.08 -9.52 14.80
C ILE A 65 -8.01 -8.38 14.38
N ASN A 66 -7.54 -7.51 13.48
CA ASN A 66 -8.32 -6.45 12.87
C ASN A 66 -8.39 -6.66 11.36
N GLN A 67 -9.56 -7.04 10.88
CA GLN A 67 -9.78 -7.38 9.48
C GLN A 67 -9.73 -6.18 8.54
N LYS A 68 -9.74 -4.94 9.06
CA LYS A 68 -9.76 -3.70 8.29
C LYS A 68 -8.38 -3.37 7.75
N ILE A 69 -8.30 -3.15 6.45
CA ILE A 69 -7.06 -2.99 5.71
C ILE A 69 -7.18 -1.80 4.77
N GLY A 70 -6.21 -0.89 4.87
CA GLY A 70 -5.99 0.11 3.84
C GLY A 70 -5.03 -0.42 2.78
N PHE A 71 -5.26 -0.10 1.51
CA PHE A 71 -4.32 -0.44 0.45
C PHE A 71 -4.02 0.74 -0.48
N PHE A 72 -2.84 0.68 -1.07
CA PHE A 72 -2.40 1.58 -2.13
C PHE A 72 -1.69 0.75 -3.20
N ILE A 73 -2.04 0.97 -4.47
CA ILE A 73 -1.39 0.33 -5.61
C ILE A 73 -0.99 1.40 -6.61
N MET A 74 0.25 1.36 -7.07
CA MET A 74 0.75 2.25 -8.11
C MET A 74 1.44 1.46 -9.21
N SER A 75 0.99 1.66 -10.45
CA SER A 75 1.59 1.07 -11.65
C SER A 75 2.88 1.79 -12.05
N ILE A 76 3.66 1.18 -12.94
CA ILE A 76 4.85 1.80 -13.55
C ILE A 76 4.48 3.10 -14.28
N SER A 77 3.30 3.18 -14.89
CA SER A 77 2.80 4.39 -15.54
C SER A 77 2.45 5.51 -14.58
N ARG A 78 2.63 5.29 -13.26
CA ARG A 78 2.34 6.23 -12.16
C ARG A 78 0.86 6.57 -11.99
N LYS A 79 -0.02 5.78 -12.55
CA LYS A 79 -1.40 5.71 -12.13
C LYS A 79 -1.43 5.04 -10.76
N PHE A 80 -2.22 5.56 -9.84
CA PHE A 80 -2.37 4.92 -8.54
C PHE A 80 -3.82 4.86 -8.10
N TRP A 81 -4.08 3.89 -7.27
CA TRP A 81 -5.36 3.62 -6.62
C TRP A 81 -5.14 3.45 -5.13
N ARG A 82 -6.14 3.78 -4.36
CA ARG A 82 -6.17 3.54 -2.93
C ARG A 82 -7.56 3.11 -2.51
N GLY A 83 -7.63 2.36 -1.45
CA GLY A 83 -8.91 1.84 -1.00
C GLY A 83 -8.85 1.17 0.35
N LYS A 84 -9.97 0.57 0.68
CA LYS A 84 -10.23 -0.17 1.90
C LYS A 84 -10.70 -1.57 1.54
N ALA A 85 -10.28 -2.55 2.31
CA ALA A 85 -10.68 -3.94 2.13
C ALA A 85 -10.79 -4.62 3.50
N SER A 86 -11.57 -5.68 3.57
CA SER A 86 -11.73 -6.49 4.77
C SER A 86 -11.18 -7.89 4.55
N TRP A 87 -10.23 -8.30 5.37
CA TRP A 87 -9.71 -9.66 5.35
C TRP A 87 -10.78 -10.66 5.81
N HIS A 88 -10.93 -11.79 5.10
CA HIS A 88 -11.91 -12.78 5.49
C HIS A 88 -11.39 -14.23 5.46
N GLU A 89 -10.37 -14.54 4.65
CA GLU A 89 -9.92 -15.92 4.51
C GLU A 89 -8.41 -16.04 4.25
N ARG A 90 -7.85 -17.20 4.63
CA ARG A 90 -6.47 -17.60 4.32
C ARG A 90 -6.47 -19.04 3.81
N LYS A 91 -5.94 -19.28 2.61
CA LYS A 91 -5.82 -20.61 2.01
C LYS A 91 -4.35 -20.98 1.78
N THR A 92 -4.08 -22.28 1.86
CA THR A 92 -2.77 -22.88 1.57
C THR A 92 -2.77 -23.77 0.34
N GLN A 93 -3.87 -23.73 -0.41
CA GLN A 93 -4.09 -24.47 -1.66
C GLN A 93 -5.19 -23.77 -2.47
N GLY A 94 -5.30 -24.09 -3.75
CA GLY A 94 -6.32 -23.57 -4.67
C GLY A 94 -5.70 -22.76 -5.81
N GLU A 95 -6.55 -22.27 -6.70
CA GLU A 95 -6.15 -21.65 -7.95
C GLU A 95 -5.17 -20.48 -7.77
N GLU A 96 -5.48 -19.57 -6.87
CA GLU A 96 -4.62 -18.39 -6.62
C GLU A 96 -3.29 -18.79 -5.94
N TYR A 97 -3.31 -19.82 -5.08
CA TYR A 97 -2.09 -20.37 -4.50
C TYR A 97 -1.19 -20.97 -5.58
N ASP A 98 -1.76 -21.73 -6.51
CA ASP A 98 -1.05 -22.34 -7.62
C ASP A 98 -0.52 -21.26 -8.60
N ALA A 99 -1.30 -20.21 -8.85
CA ALA A 99 -0.90 -19.07 -9.68
C ALA A 99 0.31 -18.33 -9.07
N PHE A 100 0.30 -18.03 -7.77
CA PHE A 100 1.45 -17.44 -7.09
C PHE A 100 2.65 -18.38 -7.09
N SER A 101 2.44 -19.68 -6.91
CA SER A 101 3.51 -20.70 -6.91
C SER A 101 4.16 -20.88 -8.27
N SER A 102 3.44 -20.64 -9.37
CA SER A 102 3.93 -20.77 -10.74
C SER A 102 4.61 -19.50 -11.26
N THR A 103 4.41 -18.34 -10.61
CA THR A 103 4.98 -17.07 -11.05
C THR A 103 6.46 -16.96 -10.68
N PRO A 104 7.40 -16.89 -11.64
CA PRO A 104 8.85 -16.89 -11.36
C PRO A 104 9.29 -15.74 -10.44
N LEU A 105 8.69 -14.55 -10.59
CA LEU A 105 9.00 -13.39 -9.76
C LEU A 105 8.74 -13.65 -8.27
N PHE A 106 7.65 -14.36 -7.97
CA PHE A 106 7.27 -14.67 -6.60
C PHE A 106 7.96 -15.91 -6.06
N ASN A 107 8.39 -16.82 -6.93
CA ASN A 107 8.92 -18.13 -6.53
C ASN A 107 10.45 -18.25 -6.59
N GLY A 108 11.14 -17.23 -7.12
CA GLY A 108 12.59 -17.28 -7.35
C GLY A 108 13.43 -17.37 -6.08
N MET A 109 12.95 -16.84 -4.96
CA MET A 109 13.68 -16.86 -3.67
C MET A 109 12.83 -17.34 -2.50
N LEU A 110 11.51 -17.20 -2.56
CA LEU A 110 10.59 -17.49 -1.45
C LEU A 110 9.38 -18.25 -2.00
N ARG A 111 9.08 -19.41 -1.43
CA ARG A 111 7.85 -20.14 -1.78
C ARG A 111 6.65 -19.44 -1.14
N VAL A 112 5.53 -19.37 -1.88
CA VAL A 112 4.26 -18.96 -1.30
C VAL A 112 3.86 -19.94 -0.20
N SER A 113 3.49 -19.45 0.97
CA SER A 113 3.04 -20.25 2.10
C SER A 113 1.52 -20.26 2.23
N ALA A 114 0.86 -19.20 1.77
CA ALA A 114 -0.58 -19.06 1.77
C ALA A 114 -1.01 -17.89 0.87
N VAL A 115 -2.32 -17.80 0.64
CA VAL A 115 -2.97 -16.65 0.02
C VAL A 115 -4.03 -16.11 0.97
N HIS A 116 -4.04 -14.80 1.16
CA HIS A 116 -5.04 -14.08 1.93
C HIS A 116 -6.06 -13.46 0.98
N TYR A 117 -7.33 -13.57 1.32
CA TYR A 117 -8.46 -13.04 0.56
C TYR A 117 -9.08 -11.84 1.28
N LEU A 118 -9.34 -10.78 0.52
CA LEU A 118 -9.77 -9.48 1.01
C LEU A 118 -10.97 -9.00 0.21
N GLY A 119 -12.13 -8.87 0.84
CA GLY A 119 -13.29 -8.24 0.22
C GLY A 119 -13.08 -6.74 0.07
N LEU A 120 -13.33 -6.21 -1.11
CA LEU A 120 -13.21 -4.79 -1.41
C LEU A 120 -14.36 -4.00 -0.77
N GLU A 121 -14.04 -3.04 0.11
CA GLU A 121 -15.02 -2.14 0.71
C GLU A 121 -15.14 -0.83 -0.07
N GLU A 122 -13.99 -0.30 -0.50
CA GLU A 122 -13.93 0.97 -1.19
C GLU A 122 -12.66 1.04 -2.05
N ILE A 123 -12.79 1.56 -3.26
CA ILE A 123 -11.66 1.92 -4.13
C ILE A 123 -11.88 3.30 -4.73
N SER A 124 -10.80 4.04 -4.87
CA SER A 124 -10.76 5.33 -5.57
C SER A 124 -9.54 5.43 -6.46
N GLY A 125 -9.67 6.13 -7.56
CA GLY A 125 -8.67 6.26 -8.61
C GLY A 125 -9.28 5.88 -9.97
N PRO A 126 -8.47 5.82 -11.04
CA PRO A 126 -7.03 6.12 -11.05
C PRO A 126 -6.73 7.61 -10.86
N GLU A 127 -5.69 7.86 -10.09
CA GLU A 127 -5.07 9.17 -9.94
C GLU A 127 -3.66 9.16 -10.55
N TYR A 128 -3.14 10.33 -10.89
CA TYR A 128 -1.76 10.47 -11.38
C TYR A 128 -0.93 11.26 -10.39
N LEU A 129 0.33 10.88 -10.19
CA LEU A 129 1.26 11.67 -9.40
C LEU A 129 1.46 13.04 -10.04
N PRO A 130 1.01 14.14 -9.39
CA PRO A 130 1.05 15.47 -9.96
C PRO A 130 2.46 16.09 -9.81
N ARG A 131 3.43 15.62 -10.61
CA ARG A 131 4.86 15.96 -10.49
C ARG A 131 5.12 17.45 -10.42
N VAL A 132 4.46 18.25 -11.26
CA VAL A 132 4.63 19.71 -11.27
C VAL A 132 4.15 20.33 -9.95
N LYS A 133 3.00 19.90 -9.43
CA LYS A 133 2.48 20.38 -8.14
C LYS A 133 3.40 19.98 -6.99
N ILE A 134 3.93 18.75 -7.01
CA ILE A 134 4.89 18.27 -6.01
C ILE A 134 6.17 19.12 -6.04
N PHE A 135 6.69 19.38 -7.23
CA PHE A 135 7.89 20.23 -7.39
C PHE A 135 7.65 21.67 -6.89
N LEU A 136 6.52 22.28 -7.27
CA LEU A 136 6.15 23.62 -6.79
C LEU A 136 5.97 23.65 -5.27
N ALA A 137 5.28 22.65 -4.70
CA ALA A 137 5.12 22.54 -3.25
C ALA A 137 6.47 22.40 -2.53
N TYR A 138 7.41 21.64 -3.11
CA TYR A 138 8.77 21.55 -2.59
C TYR A 138 9.47 22.92 -2.59
N LEU A 139 9.42 23.68 -3.69
CA LEU A 139 10.03 25.01 -3.79
C LEU A 139 9.42 25.97 -2.77
N ILE A 140 8.09 25.99 -2.65
CA ILE A 140 7.38 26.83 -1.67
C ILE A 140 7.81 26.45 -0.26
N THR A 141 7.87 25.16 0.07
CA THR A 141 8.27 24.67 1.39
C THR A 141 9.72 25.01 1.69
N ALA A 142 10.62 24.86 0.71
CA ALA A 142 12.04 25.21 0.85
C ALA A 142 12.23 26.71 1.10
N PHE A 143 11.44 27.55 0.41
CA PHE A 143 11.45 29.01 0.61
C PHE A 143 10.93 29.38 2.01
N HIS A 144 9.78 28.85 2.43
CA HIS A 144 9.24 29.10 3.76
C HIS A 144 10.17 28.65 4.89
N ARG A 145 10.87 27.52 4.73
CA ARG A 145 11.86 27.05 5.71
C ARG A 145 13.01 28.03 5.93
N ARG A 146 13.35 28.86 4.93
CA ARG A 146 14.37 29.91 5.06
C ARG A 146 13.86 31.15 5.79
N LEU A 147 12.56 31.42 5.71
CA LEU A 147 11.93 32.59 6.30
C LEU A 147 11.48 32.37 7.76
N ILE A 148 11.20 31.15 8.15
CA ILE A 148 10.75 30.83 9.50
C ILE A 148 11.95 30.32 10.30
N PRO A 149 12.49 31.08 11.25
CA PRO A 149 13.54 30.60 12.14
C PRO A 149 12.98 29.43 12.95
N GLY A 150 13.50 28.24 12.65
CA GLY A 150 13.06 27.02 13.33
C GLY A 150 13.42 27.07 14.81
N LYS A 151 12.44 26.95 15.70
CA LYS A 151 12.73 26.50 17.06
C LYS A 151 13.44 25.15 16.94
N LYS A 152 14.56 24.95 17.66
CA LYS A 152 15.20 23.64 17.77
C LYS A 152 14.15 22.64 18.23
N LYS A 153 13.60 21.86 17.30
CA LYS A 153 12.73 20.72 17.63
C LYS A 153 13.65 19.59 18.06
N GLU A 154 13.25 18.86 19.09
CA GLU A 154 13.88 17.57 19.38
C GLU A 154 13.90 16.74 18.10
N GLU A 155 15.07 16.23 17.72
CA GLU A 155 15.23 15.38 16.56
C GLU A 155 14.64 14.02 16.86
N VAL A 156 13.34 13.86 16.58
CA VAL A 156 12.60 12.59 16.73
C VAL A 156 13.09 11.54 15.72
N LEU A 157 13.58 12.01 14.55
CA LEU A 157 14.04 11.15 13.48
C LEU A 157 15.57 11.18 13.37
N ARG A 158 16.17 10.01 13.13
CA ARG A 158 17.61 9.92 12.87
C ARG A 158 17.99 10.76 11.64
N PRO A 159 19.16 11.44 11.63
CA PRO A 159 19.57 12.33 10.55
C PRO A 159 19.51 11.67 9.15
N PHE A 160 19.84 10.38 9.06
CA PHE A 160 19.74 9.60 7.82
C PHE A 160 18.30 9.52 7.30
N ILE A 161 17.32 9.32 8.16
CA ILE A 161 15.89 9.26 7.78
C ILE A 161 15.43 10.63 7.28
N VAL A 162 15.82 11.70 7.97
CA VAL A 162 15.52 13.08 7.55
C VAL A 162 16.11 13.36 6.17
N GLN A 163 17.34 12.90 5.91
CA GLN A 163 18.00 13.05 4.61
C GLN A 163 17.25 12.26 3.51
N MET A 164 16.80 11.05 3.80
CA MET A 164 16.04 10.26 2.84
C MET A 164 14.69 10.91 2.50
N ILE A 165 13.92 11.35 3.51
CA ILE A 165 12.60 11.98 3.30
C ILE A 165 12.73 13.30 2.53
N ASN A 166 13.80 14.04 2.72
CA ASN A 166 14.00 15.34 2.07
C ASN A 166 14.52 15.25 0.62
N ARG A 167 14.78 14.05 0.09
CA ARG A 167 15.16 13.91 -1.33
C ARG A 167 13.95 14.15 -2.22
N LEU A 168 14.09 14.95 -3.28
CA LEU A 168 13.04 15.19 -4.30
C LEU A 168 12.53 13.92 -4.98
N SER A 169 13.36 12.89 -5.02
CA SER A 169 13.03 11.58 -5.61
C SER A 169 12.35 10.63 -4.62
N SER A 170 12.25 10.99 -3.34
CA SER A 170 11.63 10.13 -2.34
C SER A 170 10.12 10.20 -2.42
N LEU A 171 9.48 9.04 -2.47
CA LEU A 171 8.05 8.89 -2.31
C LEU A 171 7.78 8.43 -0.87
N SER A 172 7.05 9.23 -0.12
CA SER A 172 6.70 8.93 1.27
C SER A 172 5.21 8.62 1.37
N PHE A 173 4.89 7.60 2.15
CA PHE A 173 3.52 7.18 2.40
C PHE A 173 3.17 7.42 3.86
N LEU A 174 1.97 7.94 4.08
CA LEU A 174 1.38 8.12 5.40
C LEU A 174 0.07 7.34 5.46
N SER A 175 -0.12 6.59 6.51
CA SER A 175 -1.38 5.95 6.82
C SER A 175 -1.87 6.39 8.19
N TYR A 176 -3.18 6.44 8.35
CA TYR A 176 -3.85 6.80 9.59
C TYR A 176 -5.16 6.02 9.70
N ILE A 177 -5.65 5.87 10.91
CA ILE A 177 -6.96 5.25 11.17
C ILE A 177 -8.02 6.34 11.03
N ASP A 178 -8.98 6.13 10.16
CA ASP A 178 -10.11 7.05 9.98
C ASP A 178 -11.25 6.77 10.97
N ALA A 179 -12.35 7.54 10.83
CA ALA A 179 -13.52 7.40 11.71
C ALA A 179 -14.20 6.03 11.63
N ASP A 180 -14.05 5.33 10.50
CA ASP A 180 -14.61 3.98 10.29
C ASP A 180 -13.66 2.89 10.80
N GLY A 181 -12.48 3.27 11.29
CA GLY A 181 -11.48 2.37 11.85
C GLY A 181 -10.58 1.69 10.81
N PHE A 182 -10.52 2.24 9.58
CA PHE A 182 -9.61 1.81 8.52
C PHE A 182 -8.33 2.62 8.52
#